data_9de876c90c0dac4e562deeb023e767cd
#
_entry.id   9de876c90c0dac4e562deeb023e767cd
#
_cell.length_a   1.000
_cell.length_b   1.000
_cell.length_c   1.000
_cell.angle_alpha   90.00
_cell.angle_beta   90.00
_cell.angle_gamma   90.00
#
_symmetry.space_group_name_H-M   'P 1'
#
loop_
_entity.id
_entity.type
_entity.pdbx_description
1 polymer ?
#
loop_
_entity_poly.entity_id
_entity_poly.type
_entity_poly.pdbx_seq_one_letter_code
_entity_poly.pdbx_strand_id
1 'polypeptide(L)'
;MTSTVRIYWNREYDNESMWNEVCAWAIEYFGLPGDRFTTHANVNYMEFVFNSDKDALLMSLRWNAQIITEEELTVQFVGSLL
;
A
#
# COMPACT_ATOMS: atom_id res chain seq x y z
N MET A 1 -5.34 10.57 10.71
CA MET A 1 -5.87 9.25 10.30
C MET A 1 -4.93 8.61 9.30
N THR A 2 -4.67 7.31 9.43
CA THR A 2 -3.81 6.60 8.50
C THR A 2 -4.62 5.97 7.38
N SER A 3 -4.02 5.87 6.20
CA SER A 3 -4.63 5.21 5.05
C SER A 3 -3.67 4.15 4.53
N THR A 4 -4.18 2.95 4.29
CA THR A 4 -3.40 1.82 3.79
C THR A 4 -3.68 1.62 2.31
N VAL A 5 -2.61 1.52 1.53
CA VAL A 5 -2.67 1.23 0.10
C VAL A 5 -2.10 -0.16 -0.14
N ARG A 6 -2.84 -1.03 -0.82
CA ARG A 6 -2.39 -2.38 -1.19
C ARG A 6 -2.16 -2.46 -2.67
N ILE A 7 -0.99 -2.98 -3.05
CA ILE A 7 -0.62 -3.26 -4.43
C ILE A 7 -0.35 -4.75 -4.52
N TYR A 8 -1.19 -5.48 -5.25
CA TYR A 8 -1.04 -6.92 -5.40
C TYR A 8 0.09 -7.23 -6.37
N TRP A 9 0.84 -8.31 -6.08
CA TRP A 9 1.90 -8.76 -6.96
C TRP A 9 1.32 -9.14 -8.31
N ASN A 10 2.02 -8.71 -9.37
CA ASN A 10 1.66 -9.08 -10.72
C ASN A 10 2.47 -10.30 -11.13
N ARG A 11 1.80 -11.40 -11.49
CA ARG A 11 2.46 -12.65 -11.85
C ARG A 11 3.32 -12.57 -13.10
N GLU A 12 3.08 -11.56 -13.94
CA GLU A 12 3.87 -11.35 -15.15
C GLU A 12 5.23 -10.71 -14.86
N TYR A 13 5.43 -10.20 -13.67
CA TYR A 13 6.65 -9.51 -13.27
C TYR A 13 7.32 -10.23 -12.12
N ASP A 14 8.63 -10.09 -12.04
CA ASP A 14 9.40 -10.50 -10.90
C ASP A 14 9.01 -9.61 -9.69
N ASN A 15 8.66 -10.24 -8.56
CA ASN A 15 8.24 -9.52 -7.37
C ASN A 15 9.30 -8.55 -6.86
N GLU A 16 10.58 -8.93 -6.91
CA GLU A 16 11.67 -8.07 -6.48
C GLU A 16 11.78 -6.82 -7.35
N SER A 17 11.69 -6.99 -8.67
CA SER A 17 11.73 -5.85 -9.60
C SER A 17 10.55 -4.92 -9.40
N MET A 18 9.36 -5.47 -9.21
CA MET A 18 8.15 -4.69 -8.95
C MET A 18 8.27 -3.92 -7.64
N TRP A 19 8.71 -4.59 -6.58
CA TRP A 19 8.92 -3.98 -5.28
C TRP A 19 9.90 -2.80 -5.37
N ASN A 20 11.03 -3.02 -6.04
CA ASN A 20 12.06 -1.98 -6.19
C ASN A 20 11.51 -0.77 -6.97
N GLU A 21 10.75 -1.00 -8.02
CA GLU A 21 10.17 0.08 -8.83
C GLU A 21 9.16 0.89 -8.03
N VAL A 22 8.25 0.23 -7.33
CA VAL A 22 7.23 0.90 -6.52
C VAL A 22 7.87 1.67 -5.38
N CYS A 23 8.82 1.05 -4.68
CA CYS A 23 9.51 1.71 -3.57
C CYS A 23 10.34 2.90 -4.04
N ALA A 24 11.01 2.80 -5.18
CA ALA A 24 11.78 3.92 -5.74
C ALA A 24 10.88 5.11 -6.05
N TRP A 25 9.71 4.85 -6.63
CA TRP A 25 8.73 5.90 -6.90
C TRP A 25 8.24 6.55 -5.59
N ALA A 26 7.91 5.73 -4.59
CA ALA A 26 7.43 6.23 -3.31
C ALA A 26 8.47 7.09 -2.61
N ILE A 27 9.73 6.67 -2.62
CA ILE A 27 10.84 7.42 -2.01
C ILE A 27 11.03 8.75 -2.72
N GLU A 28 10.93 8.77 -4.05
CA GLU A 28 11.07 9.99 -4.83
C GLU A 28 9.99 11.02 -4.49
N TYR A 29 8.75 10.57 -4.29
CA TYR A 29 7.62 11.48 -4.06
C TYR A 29 7.37 11.79 -2.59
N PHE A 30 7.63 10.86 -1.68
CA PHE A 30 7.26 10.99 -0.27
C PHE A 30 8.44 10.99 0.69
N GLY A 31 9.65 10.73 0.20
CA GLY A 31 10.83 10.60 1.05
C GLY A 31 11.01 9.18 1.57
N LEU A 32 11.96 9.00 2.49
CA LEU A 32 12.26 7.69 3.05
C LEU A 32 11.13 7.19 3.96
N PRO A 33 10.91 5.86 4.03
CA PRO A 33 9.93 5.30 4.97
C PRO A 33 10.24 5.68 6.42
N GLY A 34 9.19 5.82 7.21
CA GLY A 34 9.29 6.15 8.62
C GLY A 34 8.61 7.45 9.01
N ASP A 35 8.68 8.49 8.17
CA ASP A 35 8.08 9.79 8.46
C ASP A 35 6.67 9.91 7.89
N ARG A 36 6.53 9.80 6.56
CA ARG A 36 5.24 9.98 5.90
C ARG A 36 4.50 8.66 5.68
N PHE A 37 5.24 7.59 5.57
CA PHE A 37 4.66 6.27 5.33
C PHE A 37 5.56 5.16 5.87
N THR A 38 4.94 3.99 6.07
CA THR A 38 5.67 2.74 6.33
C THR A 38 5.26 1.73 5.28
N THR A 39 6.05 0.68 5.10
CA THR A 39 5.82 -0.30 4.06
C THR A 39 6.05 -1.72 4.56
N HIS A 40 5.23 -2.66 4.05
CA HIS A 40 5.31 -4.08 4.37
C HIS A 40 5.08 -4.92 3.13
N ALA A 41 5.93 -5.91 2.91
CA ALA A 41 5.74 -6.89 1.85
C ALA A 41 5.05 -8.13 2.43
N ASN A 42 4.00 -8.61 1.76
CA ASN A 42 3.28 -9.83 2.10
C ASN A 42 3.37 -10.82 0.96
N VAL A 43 2.88 -12.04 1.19
CA VAL A 43 2.93 -13.11 0.18
C VAL A 43 2.16 -12.72 -1.08
N ASN A 44 1.01 -12.06 -0.93
CA ASN A 44 0.11 -11.75 -2.04
C ASN A 44 0.15 -10.28 -2.48
N TYR A 45 0.66 -9.39 -1.65
CA TYR A 45 0.64 -7.96 -1.93
C TYR A 45 1.72 -7.23 -1.14
N MET A 46 1.93 -5.96 -1.51
CA MET A 46 2.72 -5.02 -0.72
C MET A 46 1.79 -3.95 -0.15
N GLU A 47 2.05 -3.49 1.06
CA GLU A 47 1.27 -2.45 1.72
C GLU A 47 2.11 -1.21 1.97
N PHE A 48 1.45 -0.06 1.82
CA PHE A 48 2.01 1.24 2.19
C PHE A 48 1.00 1.93 3.10
N VAL A 49 1.41 2.24 4.33
CA VAL A 49 0.56 2.92 5.30
C VAL A 49 0.99 4.37 5.37
N PHE A 50 0.11 5.28 4.97
CA PHE A 50 0.37 6.71 4.92
C PHE A 50 -0.29 7.44 6.06
N ASN A 51 0.37 8.49 6.55
CA ASN A 51 -0.21 9.38 7.54
C ASN A 51 -1.17 10.40 6.92
N SER A 52 -1.14 10.54 5.60
CA SER A 52 -1.97 11.49 4.85
C SER A 52 -2.83 10.76 3.83
N ASP A 53 -4.13 11.04 3.82
CA ASP A 53 -5.06 10.50 2.83
C ASP A 53 -4.69 10.96 1.42
N LYS A 54 -4.16 12.16 1.29
CA LYS A 54 -3.72 12.72 0.02
C LYS A 54 -2.57 11.91 -0.59
N ASP A 55 -1.60 11.54 0.24
CA ASP A 55 -0.48 10.72 -0.20
C ASP A 55 -0.95 9.32 -0.62
N ALA A 56 -1.87 8.74 0.14
CA ALA A 56 -2.45 7.44 -0.20
C ALA A 56 -3.19 7.50 -1.55
N LEU A 57 -3.94 8.57 -1.77
CA LEU A 57 -4.66 8.76 -3.03
C LEU A 57 -3.69 8.86 -4.21
N LEU A 58 -2.63 9.64 -4.08
CA LEU A 58 -1.62 9.76 -5.14
C LEU A 58 -1.00 8.41 -5.48
N MET A 59 -0.65 7.63 -4.45
CA MET A 59 -0.09 6.29 -4.64
C MET A 59 -1.08 5.38 -5.37
N SER A 60 -2.34 5.39 -4.95
CA SER A 60 -3.37 4.54 -5.55
C SER A 60 -3.60 4.89 -7.02
N LEU A 61 -3.58 6.16 -7.36
CA LEU A 61 -3.77 6.63 -8.74
C LEU A 61 -2.58 6.23 -9.62
N ARG A 62 -1.35 6.35 -9.10
CA ARG A 62 -0.15 6.02 -9.88
C ARG A 62 -0.06 4.53 -10.20
N TRP A 63 -0.42 3.68 -9.23
CA TRP A 63 -0.21 2.24 -9.35
C TRP A 63 -1.52 1.46 -9.54
N ASN A 64 -2.64 2.15 -9.72
CA ASN A 64 -3.96 1.53 -9.82
C ASN A 64 -4.21 0.58 -8.65
N ALA A 65 -3.91 1.09 -7.45
CA ALA A 65 -3.92 0.30 -6.23
C ALA A 65 -5.20 0.55 -5.43
N GLN A 66 -5.49 -0.35 -4.50
CA GLN A 66 -6.66 -0.26 -3.63
C GLN A 66 -6.31 0.44 -2.33
N ILE A 67 -7.14 1.41 -1.94
CA ILE A 67 -7.05 2.03 -0.61
C ILE A 67 -7.94 1.24 0.34
N ILE A 68 -7.36 0.77 1.44
CA ILE A 68 -8.08 0.01 2.47
C ILE A 68 -8.32 0.94 3.66
N THR A 69 -9.58 1.23 3.96
CA THR A 69 -9.94 2.05 5.11
C THR A 69 -9.99 1.22 6.38
N GLU A 70 -9.91 1.87 7.55
CA GLU A 70 -10.06 1.20 8.82
C GLU A 70 -11.41 0.52 8.93
N GLU A 71 -12.45 1.14 8.38
CA GLU A 71 -13.80 0.58 8.36
C GLU A 71 -13.85 -0.73 7.57
N GLU A 72 -13.20 -0.78 6.41
CA GLU A 72 -13.13 -2.00 5.60
C GLU A 72 -12.36 -3.10 6.31
N LEU A 73 -11.27 -2.77 6.99
CA LEU A 73 -10.50 -3.73 7.76
C LEU A 73 -11.33 -4.31 8.90
N THR A 74 -12.11 -3.48 9.58
CA THR A 74 -13.01 -3.91 10.65
C THR A 74 -14.09 -4.85 10.13
N VAL A 75 -14.70 -4.51 9.01
CA VAL A 75 -15.71 -5.35 8.37
C VAL A 75 -15.15 -6.71 7.98
N GLN A 76 -13.97 -6.75 7.39
CA GLN A 76 -13.31 -8.00 7.02
C GLN A 76 -13.03 -8.87 8.24
N PHE A 77 -12.59 -8.27 9.34
CA PHE A 77 -12.32 -8.99 10.58
C PHE A 77 -13.62 -9.60 11.15
N VAL A 78 -14.69 -8.83 11.23
CA VAL A 78 -15.99 -9.31 11.71
C VAL A 78 -16.53 -10.40 10.79
N GLY A 79 -16.40 -10.23 9.49
CA GLY A 79 -16.81 -11.22 8.51
C GLY A 79 -16.09 -12.56 8.68
N SER A 80 -14.82 -12.54 9.07
CA SER A 80 -14.04 -13.75 9.28
C SER A 80 -14.43 -14.51 10.55
N LEU A 81 -15.12 -13.87 11.48
CA LEU A 81 -15.62 -14.51 12.71
C LEU A 81 -16.99 -15.17 12.52
N LEU A 82 -17.66 -14.83 11.45
CA LEU A 82 -18.97 -15.37 11.14
C LEU A 82 -18.86 -16.57 10.18
#